data_1bd77339a94e9570a9bcd2f103855dff
#
_entry.id   1bd77339a94e9570a9bcd2f103855dff
#
_cell.length_a   1.000
_cell.length_b   1.000
_cell.length_c   1.000
_cell.angle_alpha   90.00
_cell.angle_beta   90.00
_cell.angle_gamma   90.00
#
_symmetry.space_group_name_H-M   'P 1'
#
loop_
_entity.id
_entity.type
_entity.pdbx_description
1 polymer ?
#
loop_
_entity_poly.entity_id
_entity_poly.type
_entity_poly.pdbx_seq_one_letter_code
_entity_poly.pdbx_strand_id
1 'polypeptide(L)'
;MDAFAGKTTGAILVSPHYSYLDVIIMFLSVRPKGWVRLIARDSLFRAGKGFLGMVISSVGAFPIKRGSADRTALKRAARMLKNGEWVGIFPEGTRRGKGSAAPELHGGAALIARMGKAPLVPLGLENVSKVKQKGQRVRFPRITARFGTPVELSSFDFLPKEERMDGCSWYVMREAYALTRGCKPEEVNMAELFPDSKDYSQVFADHPIPAFDPATLPDYSDKE
;
A
#
# COMPACT_ATOMS: atom_id res chain seq x y z
N MET A 1 -4.97 -7.55 -13.21
CA MET A 1 -5.92 -8.07 -12.18
C MET A 1 -6.18 -9.57 -12.32
N ASP A 2 -5.73 -10.19 -13.40
CA ASP A 2 -5.94 -11.62 -13.60
C ASP A 2 -4.93 -12.52 -12.86
N ALA A 3 -3.94 -11.90 -12.18
CA ALA A 3 -2.94 -12.63 -11.37
C ALA A 3 -3.51 -13.43 -10.19
N PHE A 4 -4.79 -13.23 -9.85
CA PHE A 4 -5.47 -13.94 -8.76
C PHE A 4 -6.65 -14.77 -9.28
N ALA A 5 -6.72 -15.02 -10.59
CA ALA A 5 -7.83 -15.71 -11.22
C ALA A 5 -8.11 -17.07 -10.54
N GLY A 6 -9.31 -17.22 -10.03
CA GLY A 6 -9.82 -18.47 -9.44
C GLY A 6 -9.51 -18.70 -7.97
N LYS A 7 -8.80 -17.81 -7.27
CA LYS A 7 -8.54 -17.96 -5.83
C LYS A 7 -9.24 -16.88 -5.00
N THR A 8 -9.89 -17.29 -3.92
CA THR A 8 -10.51 -16.40 -2.94
C THR A 8 -9.44 -15.92 -1.94
N THR A 9 -8.46 -15.17 -2.43
CA THR A 9 -7.49 -14.51 -1.57
C THR A 9 -7.48 -13.01 -1.84
N GLY A 10 -7.33 -12.22 -0.79
CA GLY A 10 -7.16 -10.78 -0.89
C GLY A 10 -5.73 -10.40 -1.22
N ALA A 11 -5.50 -9.11 -1.44
CA ALA A 11 -4.17 -8.53 -1.65
C ALA A 11 -4.02 -7.21 -0.89
N ILE A 12 -2.78 -6.81 -0.63
CA ILE A 12 -2.47 -5.54 -0.01
C ILE A 12 -1.99 -4.57 -1.08
N LEU A 13 -2.75 -3.50 -1.33
CA LEU A 13 -2.34 -2.41 -2.20
C LEU A 13 -1.46 -1.44 -1.42
N VAL A 14 -0.26 -1.22 -1.91
CA VAL A 14 0.72 -0.32 -1.31
C VAL A 14 1.00 0.83 -2.26
N SER A 15 0.78 2.06 -1.82
CA SER A 15 0.94 3.26 -2.65
C SER A 15 1.56 4.42 -1.88
N PRO A 16 2.32 5.31 -2.54
CA PRO A 16 2.69 6.61 -1.99
C PRO A 16 1.45 7.47 -1.70
N HIS A 17 1.55 8.36 -0.71
CA HIS A 17 0.42 9.17 -0.26
C HIS A 17 0.68 10.68 -0.46
N TYR A 18 0.10 11.26 -1.48
CA TYR A 18 0.21 12.69 -1.81
C TYR A 18 -1.06 13.48 -1.47
N SER A 19 -2.23 12.86 -1.63
CA SER A 19 -3.53 13.55 -1.57
C SER A 19 -4.60 12.70 -0.90
N TYR A 20 -5.66 13.33 -0.39
CA TYR A 20 -6.87 12.60 0.00
C TYR A 20 -7.55 11.89 -1.17
N LEU A 21 -7.30 12.36 -2.40
CA LEU A 21 -7.81 11.72 -3.60
C LEU A 21 -7.19 10.34 -3.85
N ASP A 22 -5.96 10.08 -3.35
CA ASP A 22 -5.32 8.76 -3.48
C ASP A 22 -6.22 7.66 -2.92
N VAL A 23 -6.91 7.94 -1.80
CA VAL A 23 -7.86 7.03 -1.14
C VAL A 23 -9.01 6.68 -2.10
N ILE A 24 -9.60 7.69 -2.72
CA ILE A 24 -10.74 7.53 -3.64
C ILE A 24 -10.30 6.80 -4.91
N ILE A 25 -9.17 7.21 -5.49
CA ILE A 25 -8.65 6.61 -6.73
C ILE A 25 -8.25 5.15 -6.49
N MET A 26 -7.58 4.85 -5.38
CA MET A 26 -7.25 3.47 -5.01
C MET A 26 -8.52 2.61 -4.89
N PHE A 27 -9.57 3.11 -4.24
CA PHE A 27 -10.85 2.42 -4.15
C PHE A 27 -11.47 2.18 -5.54
N LEU A 28 -11.53 3.21 -6.39
CA LEU A 28 -12.11 3.11 -7.72
C LEU A 28 -11.31 2.22 -8.66
N SER A 29 -9.97 2.16 -8.51
CA SER A 29 -9.09 1.41 -9.41
C SER A 29 -9.31 -0.10 -9.36
N VAL A 30 -9.89 -0.62 -8.28
CA VAL A 30 -10.16 -2.06 -8.09
C VAL A 30 -11.59 -2.42 -8.51
N ARG A 31 -12.50 -1.43 -8.57
CA ARG A 31 -13.91 -1.66 -8.95
C ARG A 31 -14.06 -1.97 -10.46
N PRO A 32 -15.03 -2.77 -10.87
CA PRO A 32 -16.01 -3.53 -10.07
C PRO A 32 -15.49 -4.90 -9.58
N LYS A 33 -14.27 -5.31 -9.95
CA LYS A 33 -13.73 -6.66 -9.73
C LYS A 33 -13.38 -6.97 -8.26
N GLY A 34 -13.27 -5.97 -7.39
CA GLY A 34 -12.89 -6.17 -6.00
C GLY A 34 -13.37 -5.08 -5.06
N TRP A 35 -13.14 -5.29 -3.78
CA TRP A 35 -13.44 -4.33 -2.71
C TRP A 35 -12.19 -4.03 -1.92
N VAL A 36 -11.79 -2.75 -1.85
CA VAL A 36 -10.64 -2.29 -1.07
C VAL A 36 -11.10 -1.71 0.25
N ARG A 37 -10.54 -2.22 1.34
CA ARG A 37 -10.66 -1.66 2.67
C ARG A 37 -9.43 -0.82 2.99
N LEU A 38 -9.61 0.42 3.29
CA LEU A 38 -8.52 1.35 3.54
C LEU A 38 -8.21 1.45 5.03
N ILE A 39 -6.93 1.44 5.36
CA ILE A 39 -6.48 1.72 6.72
C ILE A 39 -6.32 3.22 6.88
N ALA A 40 -7.05 3.83 7.81
CA ALA A 40 -6.98 5.25 8.07
C ALA A 40 -6.82 5.55 9.56
N ARG A 41 -6.23 6.71 9.88
CA ARG A 41 -6.06 7.12 11.29
C ARG A 41 -7.40 7.28 11.99
N ASP A 42 -7.46 6.82 13.23
CA ASP A 42 -8.61 7.00 14.13
C ASP A 42 -9.06 8.48 14.23
N SER A 43 -8.12 9.42 14.30
CA SER A 43 -8.42 10.85 14.32
C SER A 43 -9.25 11.36 13.14
N LEU A 44 -9.15 10.72 11.96
CA LEU A 44 -9.92 11.10 10.78
C LEU A 44 -11.42 10.73 10.94
N PHE A 45 -11.71 9.68 11.67
CA PHE A 45 -13.08 9.28 11.98
C PHE A 45 -13.70 10.15 13.11
N ARG A 46 -12.88 10.58 14.08
CA ARG A 46 -13.34 11.47 15.17
C ARG A 46 -13.57 12.90 14.72
N ALA A 47 -12.67 13.43 13.87
CA ALA A 47 -12.82 14.74 13.24
C ALA A 47 -13.91 14.77 12.15
N GLY A 48 -14.39 13.62 11.74
CA GLY A 48 -15.15 13.39 10.52
C GLY A 48 -16.67 13.47 10.66
N LYS A 49 -17.22 14.38 11.48
CA LYS A 49 -18.62 14.83 11.30
C LYS A 49 -18.80 15.66 10.02
N GLY A 50 -17.73 15.83 9.19
CA GLY A 50 -17.75 16.51 7.91
C GLY A 50 -17.68 15.55 6.72
N PHE A 51 -17.79 16.12 5.52
CA PHE A 51 -17.80 15.42 4.23
C PHE A 51 -16.65 14.40 4.05
N LEU A 52 -15.44 14.70 4.52
CA LEU A 52 -14.29 13.80 4.42
C LEU A 52 -14.45 12.51 5.24
N GLY A 53 -14.98 12.61 6.46
CA GLY A 53 -15.25 11.44 7.31
C GLY A 53 -16.33 10.52 6.70
N MET A 54 -17.34 11.11 6.09
CA MET A 54 -18.38 10.38 5.37
C MET A 54 -17.78 9.64 4.15
N VAL A 55 -16.97 10.32 3.34
CA VAL A 55 -16.30 9.72 2.18
C VAL A 55 -15.38 8.57 2.60
N ILE A 56 -14.55 8.76 3.64
CA ILE A 56 -13.63 7.73 4.14
C ILE A 56 -14.41 6.51 4.66
N SER A 57 -15.53 6.74 5.35
CA SER A 57 -16.39 5.65 5.84
C SER A 57 -17.10 4.92 4.69
N SER A 58 -17.58 5.64 3.68
CA SER A 58 -18.29 5.05 2.54
C SER A 58 -17.41 4.17 1.66
N VAL A 59 -16.10 4.44 1.59
CA VAL A 59 -15.12 3.56 0.91
C VAL A 59 -14.67 2.39 1.80
N GLY A 60 -15.33 2.16 2.95
CA GLY A 60 -15.05 1.03 3.82
C GLY A 60 -13.73 1.12 4.58
N ALA A 61 -13.21 2.32 4.81
CA ALA A 61 -12.03 2.52 5.63
C ALA A 61 -12.30 2.15 7.10
N PHE A 62 -11.27 1.64 7.77
CA PHE A 62 -11.34 1.33 9.20
C PHE A 62 -10.18 1.98 9.98
N PRO A 63 -10.44 2.34 11.26
CA PRO A 63 -9.47 3.09 12.04
C PRO A 63 -8.30 2.23 12.52
N ILE A 64 -7.10 2.84 12.56
CA ILE A 64 -5.93 2.35 13.27
C ILE A 64 -5.40 3.43 14.23
N LYS A 65 -5.06 3.04 15.45
CA LYS A 65 -4.39 3.91 16.43
C LYS A 65 -2.90 3.97 16.12
N ARG A 66 -2.35 5.20 16.06
CA ARG A 66 -0.89 5.42 15.92
C ARG A 66 -0.17 5.22 17.24
N GLY A 67 1.11 4.84 17.16
CA GLY A 67 2.02 4.74 18.30
C GLY A 67 1.83 3.51 19.18
N SER A 68 0.87 2.66 18.90
CA SER A 68 0.76 1.32 19.45
C SER A 68 0.55 0.34 18.30
N ALA A 69 1.15 -0.84 18.40
CA ALA A 69 0.78 -1.94 17.50
C ALA A 69 -0.70 -2.26 17.74
N ASP A 70 -1.61 -1.61 17.00
CA ASP A 70 -3.05 -1.85 17.11
C ASP A 70 -3.36 -3.25 16.59
N ARG A 71 -3.13 -4.24 17.49
CA ARG A 71 -3.31 -5.67 17.18
C ARG A 71 -4.72 -5.98 16.67
N THR A 72 -5.71 -5.20 17.10
CA THR A 72 -7.11 -5.38 16.68
C THR A 72 -7.27 -4.96 15.22
N ALA A 73 -6.74 -3.81 14.83
CA ALA A 73 -6.76 -3.35 13.44
C ALA A 73 -5.97 -4.29 12.51
N LEU A 74 -4.78 -4.77 12.95
CA LEU A 74 -3.97 -5.72 12.20
C LEU A 74 -4.71 -7.07 12.00
N LYS A 75 -5.32 -7.62 13.07
CA LYS A 75 -6.13 -8.85 12.97
C LYS A 75 -7.34 -8.67 12.07
N ARG A 76 -7.98 -7.49 12.11
CA ARG A 76 -9.10 -7.15 11.24
C ARG A 76 -8.67 -7.13 9.78
N ALA A 77 -7.56 -6.46 9.45
CA ALA A 77 -6.99 -6.44 8.11
C ALA A 77 -6.68 -7.86 7.60
N ALA A 78 -6.01 -8.67 8.42
CA ALA A 78 -5.68 -10.05 8.07
C ALA A 78 -6.93 -10.92 7.83
N ARG A 79 -8.01 -10.70 8.58
CA ARG A 79 -9.29 -11.39 8.35
C ARG A 79 -9.92 -10.98 7.02
N MET A 80 -9.90 -9.68 6.68
CA MET A 80 -10.41 -9.17 5.42
C MET A 80 -9.68 -9.81 4.23
N LEU A 81 -8.35 -9.91 4.30
CA LEU A 81 -7.54 -10.58 3.27
C LEU A 81 -7.93 -12.05 3.08
N LYS A 82 -8.17 -12.78 4.18
CA LYS A 82 -8.63 -14.18 4.14
C LYS A 82 -10.04 -14.34 3.56
N ASN A 83 -10.84 -13.28 3.60
CA ASN A 83 -12.17 -13.24 2.98
C ASN A 83 -12.13 -12.73 1.52
N GLY A 84 -10.95 -12.66 0.90
CA GLY A 84 -10.81 -12.19 -0.47
C GLY A 84 -10.92 -10.66 -0.65
N GLU A 85 -11.06 -9.90 0.45
CA GLU A 85 -11.09 -8.44 0.37
C GLU A 85 -9.67 -7.89 0.21
N TRP A 86 -9.54 -6.77 -0.47
CA TRP A 86 -8.26 -6.11 -0.62
C TRP A 86 -8.07 -5.04 0.46
N VAL A 87 -6.85 -4.87 0.92
CA VAL A 87 -6.50 -3.88 1.94
C VAL A 87 -5.57 -2.83 1.34
N GLY A 88 -6.00 -1.57 1.35
CA GLY A 88 -5.18 -0.44 0.89
C GLY A 88 -4.41 0.19 2.04
N ILE A 89 -3.12 0.39 1.85
CA ILE A 89 -2.25 1.00 2.86
C ILE A 89 -1.28 2.01 2.23
N PHE A 90 -1.04 3.08 2.96
CA PHE A 90 -0.02 4.08 2.68
C PHE A 90 1.06 3.98 3.78
N PRO A 91 2.19 3.29 3.54
CA PRO A 91 3.19 3.00 4.57
C PRO A 91 3.84 4.24 5.18
N GLU A 92 3.79 5.37 4.49
CA GLU A 92 4.24 6.67 5.01
C GLU A 92 3.40 7.16 6.20
N GLY A 93 2.21 6.62 6.38
CA GLY A 93 1.27 6.99 7.44
C GLY A 93 0.85 8.46 7.44
N THR A 94 1.46 9.33 6.64
CA THR A 94 1.08 10.73 6.41
C THR A 94 1.16 11.05 4.93
N ARG A 95 0.50 12.13 4.51
CA ARG A 95 0.67 12.65 3.15
C ARG A 95 2.00 13.37 3.01
N ARG A 96 2.70 13.15 1.90
CA ARG A 96 3.90 13.91 1.54
C ARG A 96 3.61 15.39 1.40
N GLY A 97 4.58 16.22 1.78
CA GLY A 97 4.44 17.68 1.74
C GLY A 97 3.58 18.27 2.87
N LYS A 98 3.13 17.47 3.83
CA LYS A 98 2.46 17.93 5.03
C LYS A 98 3.41 17.87 6.23
N GLY A 99 4.17 18.92 6.43
CA GLY A 99 5.17 19.04 7.49
C GLY A 99 6.58 19.23 6.94
N SER A 100 7.55 19.44 7.83
CA SER A 100 8.96 19.68 7.50
C SER A 100 9.81 18.41 7.47
N ALA A 101 9.36 17.32 8.09
CA ALA A 101 10.10 16.07 8.16
C ALA A 101 9.76 15.13 6.99
N ALA A 102 10.75 14.36 6.52
CA ALA A 102 10.52 13.24 5.62
C ALA A 102 9.62 12.21 6.34
N PRO A 103 8.70 11.53 5.61
CA PRO A 103 7.90 10.49 6.22
C PRO A 103 8.76 9.26 6.51
N GLU A 104 8.46 8.59 7.63
CA GLU A 104 9.05 7.29 7.94
C GLU A 104 8.38 6.19 7.10
N LEU A 105 9.16 5.18 6.74
CA LEU A 105 8.65 3.99 6.10
C LEU A 105 8.29 2.94 7.15
N HIS A 106 7.00 2.63 7.27
CA HIS A 106 6.53 1.70 8.29
C HIS A 106 6.34 0.27 7.75
N GLY A 107 6.80 -0.74 8.50
CA GLY A 107 6.67 -2.17 8.17
C GLY A 107 5.25 -2.75 8.31
N GLY A 108 4.23 -1.92 8.54
CA GLY A 108 2.86 -2.36 8.80
C GLY A 108 2.23 -3.15 7.65
N ALA A 109 2.53 -2.82 6.40
CA ALA A 109 2.05 -3.56 5.23
C ALA A 109 2.58 -4.99 5.21
N ALA A 110 3.88 -5.17 5.39
CA ALA A 110 4.52 -6.48 5.45
C ALA A 110 4.04 -7.32 6.63
N LEU A 111 3.77 -6.69 7.78
CA LEU A 111 3.20 -7.37 8.95
C LEU A 111 1.79 -7.90 8.66
N ILE A 112 0.93 -7.11 8.00
CA ILE A 112 -0.42 -7.53 7.60
C ILE A 112 -0.33 -8.65 6.56
N ALA A 113 0.59 -8.56 5.59
CA ALA A 113 0.86 -9.59 4.60
C ALA A 113 1.19 -10.94 5.28
N ARG A 114 2.10 -10.91 6.27
CA ARG A 114 2.45 -12.10 7.05
C ARG A 114 1.24 -12.70 7.76
N MET A 115 0.43 -11.87 8.42
CA MET A 115 -0.74 -12.34 9.18
C MET A 115 -1.87 -12.85 8.29
N GLY A 116 -2.06 -12.23 7.13
CA GLY A 116 -3.10 -12.56 6.16
C GLY A 116 -2.68 -13.63 5.15
N LYS A 117 -1.38 -13.97 5.08
CA LYS A 117 -0.80 -14.79 4.00
C LYS A 117 -1.22 -14.29 2.62
N ALA A 118 -1.10 -12.99 2.40
CA ALA A 118 -1.55 -12.32 1.20
C ALA A 118 -0.38 -11.55 0.56
N PRO A 119 -0.36 -11.45 -0.77
CA PRO A 119 0.69 -10.72 -1.48
C PRO A 119 0.53 -9.21 -1.32
N LEU A 120 1.64 -8.49 -1.47
CA LEU A 120 1.66 -7.04 -1.59
C LEU A 120 1.70 -6.66 -3.07
N VAL A 121 0.91 -5.69 -3.45
CA VAL A 121 0.82 -5.20 -4.83
C VAL A 121 1.21 -3.72 -4.83
N PRO A 122 2.32 -3.35 -5.45
CA PRO A 122 2.67 -1.95 -5.66
C PRO A 122 1.60 -1.26 -6.51
N LEU A 123 1.16 -0.08 -6.10
CA LEU A 123 0.19 0.73 -6.84
C LEU A 123 0.74 2.13 -7.05
N GLY A 124 0.95 2.50 -8.30
CA GLY A 124 1.27 3.86 -8.72
C GLY A 124 0.01 4.63 -9.08
N LEU A 125 -0.14 5.83 -8.50
CA LEU A 125 -1.23 6.76 -8.81
C LEU A 125 -0.68 8.01 -9.47
N GLU A 126 -0.66 8.01 -10.80
CA GLU A 126 -0.08 9.09 -11.59
C GLU A 126 -1.02 10.30 -11.66
N ASN A 127 -0.45 11.49 -11.56
CA ASN A 127 -1.11 12.80 -11.69
C ASN A 127 -2.11 13.19 -10.58
N VAL A 128 -2.34 12.37 -9.57
CA VAL A 128 -3.28 12.71 -8.48
C VAL A 128 -2.83 13.99 -7.74
N SER A 129 -1.53 14.17 -7.51
CA SER A 129 -0.97 15.38 -6.89
C SER A 129 -1.17 16.65 -7.71
N LYS A 130 -1.40 16.52 -9.03
CA LYS A 130 -1.62 17.65 -9.94
C LYS A 130 -3.05 18.17 -9.92
N VAL A 131 -4.00 17.46 -9.32
CA VAL A 131 -5.42 17.89 -9.23
C VAL A 131 -5.54 19.15 -8.39
N LYS A 132 -4.86 19.22 -7.25
CA LYS A 132 -4.85 20.41 -6.38
C LYS A 132 -3.45 20.64 -5.84
N GLN A 133 -2.85 21.73 -6.28
CA GLN A 133 -1.57 22.22 -5.78
C GLN A 133 -1.77 23.52 -4.99
N LYS A 134 -0.91 23.77 -3.98
CA LYS A 134 -1.01 24.96 -3.15
C LYS A 134 -0.88 26.22 -4.03
N GLY A 135 -1.80 27.17 -3.89
CA GLY A 135 -1.80 28.42 -4.67
C GLY A 135 -2.31 28.29 -6.11
N GLN A 136 -2.66 27.10 -6.59
CA GLN A 136 -3.16 26.90 -7.95
C GLN A 136 -4.66 26.57 -7.99
N ARG A 137 -5.29 26.82 -9.15
CA ARG A 137 -6.67 26.39 -9.41
C ARG A 137 -6.72 24.87 -9.48
N VAL A 138 -7.87 24.29 -9.15
CA VAL A 138 -8.14 22.86 -9.33
C VAL A 138 -8.01 22.52 -10.81
N ARG A 139 -7.29 21.44 -11.12
CA ARG A 139 -7.10 20.90 -12.47
C ARG A 139 -7.71 19.50 -12.54
N PHE A 140 -8.05 19.07 -13.75
CA PHE A 140 -8.59 17.74 -14.00
C PHE A 140 -7.65 16.98 -14.96
N PRO A 141 -6.42 16.62 -14.52
CA PRO A 141 -5.51 15.83 -15.34
C PRO A 141 -6.07 14.42 -15.52
N ARG A 142 -5.62 13.76 -16.59
CA ARG A 142 -5.85 12.31 -16.71
C ARG A 142 -5.11 11.61 -15.58
N ILE A 143 -5.86 10.92 -14.72
CA ILE A 143 -5.31 10.10 -13.63
C ILE A 143 -5.17 8.68 -14.14
N THR A 144 -4.02 8.05 -13.86
CA THR A 144 -3.74 6.66 -14.22
C THR A 144 -3.37 5.88 -12.97
N ALA A 145 -4.03 4.75 -12.73
CA ALA A 145 -3.65 3.77 -11.72
C ALA A 145 -2.89 2.62 -12.39
N ARG A 146 -1.65 2.37 -11.94
CA ARG A 146 -0.79 1.30 -12.46
C ARG A 146 -0.50 0.30 -11.36
N PHE A 147 -0.84 -0.96 -11.60
CA PHE A 147 -0.54 -2.05 -10.69
C PHE A 147 0.80 -2.67 -11.08
N GLY A 148 1.68 -2.85 -10.12
CA GLY A 148 2.93 -3.57 -10.28
C GLY A 148 2.76 -5.07 -10.08
N THR A 149 3.87 -5.79 -10.21
CA THR A 149 3.92 -7.22 -9.96
C THR A 149 3.68 -7.49 -8.47
N PRO A 150 2.75 -8.40 -8.13
CA PRO A 150 2.58 -8.81 -6.74
C PRO A 150 3.85 -9.46 -6.20
N VAL A 151 4.11 -9.29 -4.90
CA VAL A 151 5.22 -9.97 -4.22
C VAL A 151 4.72 -10.59 -2.92
N GLU A 152 5.27 -11.74 -2.56
CA GLU A 152 5.04 -12.40 -1.29
C GLU A 152 6.14 -12.09 -0.29
N LEU A 153 5.82 -12.10 1.00
CA LEU A 153 6.84 -11.87 2.04
C LEU A 153 7.92 -12.96 2.04
N SER A 154 7.59 -14.19 1.64
CA SER A 154 8.53 -15.31 1.47
C SER A 154 9.63 -15.02 0.45
N SER A 155 9.37 -14.18 -0.57
CA SER A 155 10.37 -13.76 -1.54
C SER A 155 11.55 -12.98 -0.93
N PHE A 156 11.42 -12.56 0.33
CA PHE A 156 12.44 -11.84 1.09
C PHE A 156 13.15 -12.71 2.15
N ASP A 157 12.99 -14.04 2.09
CA ASP A 157 13.55 -14.97 3.07
C ASP A 157 15.08 -15.05 3.03
N PHE A 158 15.72 -14.54 1.99
CA PHE A 158 17.17 -14.35 1.89
C PHE A 158 17.70 -13.23 2.82
N LEU A 159 16.83 -12.32 3.26
CA LEU A 159 17.19 -11.28 4.24
C LEU A 159 17.20 -11.86 5.67
N PRO A 160 18.02 -11.28 6.57
CA PRO A 160 17.91 -11.56 8.01
C PRO A 160 16.48 -11.39 8.51
N LYS A 161 16.04 -12.25 9.39
CA LYS A 161 14.63 -12.33 9.85
C LYS A 161 14.08 -10.99 10.36
N GLU A 162 14.92 -10.22 11.05
CA GLU A 162 14.63 -8.88 11.58
C GLU A 162 14.45 -7.83 10.48
N GLU A 163 15.09 -7.99 9.33
CA GLU A 163 15.08 -7.04 8.22
C GLU A 163 14.03 -7.34 7.15
N ARG A 164 13.44 -8.56 7.15
CA ARG A 164 12.51 -8.99 6.09
C ARG A 164 11.32 -8.07 5.87
N MET A 165 10.73 -7.56 6.96
CA MET A 165 9.56 -6.68 6.86
C MET A 165 9.95 -5.29 6.34
N ASP A 166 11.09 -4.78 6.77
CA ASP A 166 11.58 -3.48 6.34
C ASP A 166 12.07 -3.52 4.89
N GLY A 167 12.84 -4.55 4.51
CA GLY A 167 13.26 -4.78 3.13
C GLY A 167 12.09 -4.99 2.18
N CYS A 168 11.08 -5.77 2.59
CA CYS A 168 9.85 -5.93 1.82
C CYS A 168 9.11 -4.60 1.63
N SER A 169 8.93 -3.82 2.70
CA SER A 169 8.27 -2.51 2.64
C SER A 169 9.05 -1.54 1.76
N TRP A 170 10.37 -1.52 1.86
CA TRP A 170 11.25 -0.71 1.04
C TRP A 170 11.13 -1.07 -0.45
N TYR A 171 11.19 -2.36 -0.78
CA TYR A 171 11.07 -2.83 -2.15
C TYR A 171 9.73 -2.44 -2.77
N VAL A 172 8.62 -2.78 -2.09
CA VAL A 172 7.27 -2.51 -2.61
C VAL A 172 7.02 -1.02 -2.78
N MET A 173 7.56 -0.17 -1.89
CA MET A 173 7.45 1.28 -2.02
C MET A 173 8.30 1.82 -3.18
N ARG A 174 9.51 1.30 -3.42
CA ARG A 174 10.31 1.66 -4.58
C ARG A 174 9.54 1.40 -5.88
N GLU A 175 8.97 0.20 -6.02
CA GLU A 175 8.14 -0.17 -7.18
C GLU A 175 6.92 0.77 -7.33
N ALA A 176 6.22 1.06 -6.23
CA ALA A 176 5.05 1.94 -6.26
C ALA A 176 5.41 3.38 -6.65
N TYR A 177 6.58 3.89 -6.21
CA TYR A 177 7.11 5.19 -6.64
C TYR A 177 7.48 5.21 -8.12
N ALA A 178 8.14 4.16 -8.60
CA ALA A 178 8.50 4.01 -10.01
C ALA A 178 7.25 4.06 -10.90
N LEU A 179 6.20 3.30 -10.54
CA LEU A 179 4.92 3.32 -11.22
C LEU A 179 4.23 4.70 -11.17
N THR A 180 4.32 5.40 -10.04
CA THR A 180 3.73 6.74 -9.87
C THR A 180 4.44 7.79 -10.73
N ARG A 181 5.77 7.67 -10.88
CA ARG A 181 6.62 8.59 -11.65
C ARG A 181 6.72 8.21 -13.13
N GLY A 182 6.39 6.97 -13.49
CA GLY A 182 6.54 6.43 -14.83
C GLY A 182 8.02 6.22 -15.21
N CYS A 183 8.86 5.84 -14.25
CA CYS A 183 10.28 5.59 -14.40
C CYS A 183 10.62 4.14 -14.00
N LYS A 184 11.88 3.74 -14.18
CA LYS A 184 12.36 2.44 -13.72
C LYS A 184 12.55 2.45 -12.19
N PRO A 185 12.40 1.30 -11.50
CA PRO A 185 12.62 1.22 -10.05
C PRO A 185 14.02 1.68 -9.61
N GLU A 186 15.05 1.42 -10.42
CA GLU A 186 16.44 1.80 -10.13
C GLU A 186 16.66 3.33 -10.17
N GLU A 187 15.78 4.07 -10.85
CA GLU A 187 15.83 5.54 -10.92
C GLU A 187 15.17 6.21 -9.70
N VAL A 188 14.53 5.42 -8.81
CA VAL A 188 13.91 5.94 -7.60
C VAL A 188 14.94 6.05 -6.48
N ASN A 189 15.29 7.27 -6.11
CA ASN A 189 16.18 7.53 -4.97
C ASN A 189 15.44 7.34 -3.64
N MET A 190 15.50 6.12 -3.12
CA MET A 190 14.83 5.77 -1.85
C MET A 190 15.48 6.42 -0.63
N ALA A 191 16.79 6.68 -0.65
CA ALA A 191 17.50 7.37 0.43
C ALA A 191 17.05 8.83 0.58
N GLU A 192 16.73 9.50 -0.53
CA GLU A 192 16.12 10.84 -0.49
C GLU A 192 14.68 10.81 0.01
N LEU A 193 13.92 9.79 -0.39
CA LEU A 193 12.53 9.63 0.00
C LEU A 193 12.36 9.25 1.48
N PHE A 194 13.24 8.42 2.00
CA PHE A 194 13.20 7.85 3.35
C PHE A 194 14.61 7.83 3.97
N PRO A 195 15.16 8.99 4.35
CA PRO A 195 16.56 9.11 4.80
C PRO A 195 16.87 8.32 6.08
N ASP A 196 15.85 8.07 6.91
CA ASP A 196 16.00 7.31 8.16
C ASP A 196 15.86 5.79 7.95
N SER A 197 15.59 5.33 6.73
CA SER A 197 15.47 3.91 6.41
C SER A 197 16.81 3.36 5.91
N LYS A 198 17.11 2.09 6.26
CA LYS A 198 18.24 1.37 5.64
C LYS A 198 18.05 1.32 4.12
N ASP A 199 19.12 1.57 3.39
CA ASP A 199 19.12 1.42 1.93
C ASP A 199 19.34 -0.04 1.55
N TYR A 200 18.44 -0.59 0.76
CA TYR A 200 18.48 -1.95 0.24
C TYR A 200 18.79 -2.01 -1.27
N SER A 201 19.19 -0.89 -1.89
CA SER A 201 19.39 -0.82 -3.35
C SER A 201 20.35 -1.90 -3.84
N GLN A 202 21.51 -2.02 -3.21
CA GLN A 202 22.52 -3.00 -3.59
C GLN A 202 22.04 -4.43 -3.32
N VAL A 203 21.36 -4.65 -2.20
CA VAL A 203 20.85 -5.97 -1.81
C VAL A 203 19.89 -6.52 -2.87
N PHE A 204 18.98 -5.67 -3.39
CA PHE A 204 18.04 -6.09 -4.44
C PHE A 204 18.63 -6.10 -5.86
N ALA A 205 19.77 -5.45 -6.08
CA ALA A 205 20.55 -5.62 -7.30
C ALA A 205 21.22 -7.01 -7.35
N ASP A 206 21.76 -7.45 -6.20
CA ASP A 206 22.43 -8.75 -6.07
C ASP A 206 21.44 -9.92 -5.96
N HIS A 207 20.26 -9.67 -5.37
CA HIS A 207 19.20 -10.66 -5.16
C HIS A 207 17.86 -10.17 -5.73
N PRO A 208 17.65 -10.32 -7.06
CA PRO A 208 16.38 -9.93 -7.69
C PRO A 208 15.21 -10.75 -7.14
N ILE A 209 14.10 -10.08 -6.87
CA ILE A 209 12.89 -10.74 -6.39
C ILE A 209 12.31 -11.64 -7.48
N PRO A 210 12.00 -12.91 -7.18
CA PRO A 210 11.46 -13.85 -8.16
C PRO A 210 10.10 -13.39 -8.70
N ALA A 211 9.78 -13.83 -9.90
CA ALA A 211 8.45 -13.60 -10.48
C ALA A 211 7.37 -14.19 -9.56
N PHE A 212 6.28 -13.45 -9.45
CA PHE A 212 5.13 -13.88 -8.64
C PHE A 212 4.47 -15.12 -9.27
N ASP A 213 4.28 -16.17 -8.47
CA ASP A 213 3.54 -17.36 -8.86
C ASP A 213 2.18 -17.40 -8.12
N PRO A 214 1.05 -17.23 -8.83
CA PRO A 214 -0.28 -17.30 -8.21
C PRO A 214 -0.59 -18.67 -7.57
N ALA A 215 0.13 -19.73 -7.96
CA ALA A 215 -0.08 -21.07 -7.41
C ALA A 215 0.30 -21.16 -5.92
N THR A 216 1.23 -20.31 -5.47
CA THR A 216 1.70 -20.26 -4.05
C THR A 216 0.66 -19.66 -3.11
N LEU A 217 -0.31 -18.92 -3.63
CA LEU A 217 -1.34 -18.28 -2.81
C LEU A 217 -2.26 -19.30 -2.16
N PRO A 218 -2.59 -19.11 -0.86
CA PRO A 218 -3.62 -19.91 -0.23
C PRO A 218 -4.98 -19.61 -0.88
N ASP A 219 -5.76 -20.65 -1.10
CA ASP A 219 -7.18 -20.54 -1.44
C ASP A 219 -8.02 -20.58 -0.16
N TYR A 220 -8.91 -19.63 -0.01
CA TYR A 220 -9.82 -19.52 1.12
C TYR A 220 -11.29 -19.73 0.72
N SER A 221 -11.56 -20.28 -0.50
CA SER A 221 -12.91 -20.51 -0.99
C SER A 221 -13.73 -21.47 -0.11
N ASP A 222 -13.07 -22.41 0.57
CA ASP A 222 -13.73 -23.47 1.37
C ASP A 222 -13.93 -23.10 2.85
N LYS A 223 -13.76 -21.84 3.22
CA LYS A 223 -13.98 -21.39 4.61
C LYS A 223 -15.34 -20.69 4.71
N GLU A 224 -16.35 -21.50 5.04
CA GLU A 224 -17.61 -21.01 5.62
C GLU A 224 -17.42 -20.38 7.01
#